data_37c3abed0b8b2a8ee9f64d0c6b3bba82
#
_entry.id   37c3abed0b8b2a8ee9f64d0c6b3bba82
#
_cell.length_a   1.000
_cell.length_b   1.000
_cell.length_c   1.000
_cell.angle_alpha   90.00
_cell.angle_beta   90.00
_cell.angle_gamma   90.00
#
_symmetry.space_group_name_H-M   'P 1'
#
loop_
_entity.id
_entity.type
_entity.pdbx_description
1 polymer ?
#
loop_
_entity_poly.entity_id
_entity_poly.type
_entity_poly.pdbx_seq_one_letter_code
_entity_poly.pdbx_strand_id
1 'polypeptide(L)' 'MENLENPVVPAVNRALNILEFVAKAREPVSIKQVAQSLELPNTTAFRIVKQLSIRGYLEESESQPGCYHLGLQLLTLSNG' A
#
# COMPACT_ATOMS: atom_id res chain seq x y z
N MET A 1 -16.78 7.74 25.88
CA MET A 1 -17.29 7.85 24.58
C MET A 1 -16.18 7.83 23.54
N GLU A 2 -16.43 7.13 22.50
CA GLU A 2 -15.38 7.06 21.53
C GLU A 2 -15.22 8.35 20.78
N ASN A 3 -14.06 8.54 20.24
CA ASN A 3 -13.72 9.75 19.54
C ASN A 3 -14.11 9.62 18.08
N LEU A 4 -15.27 10.13 17.73
CA LEU A 4 -15.77 10.03 16.36
C LEU A 4 -15.04 10.96 15.41
N GLU A 5 -14.27 11.91 15.93
CA GLU A 5 -13.52 12.82 15.09
C GLU A 5 -12.22 12.21 14.59
N ASN A 6 -11.82 11.11 15.18
CA ASN A 6 -10.54 10.49 14.82
C ASN A 6 -10.64 8.98 14.86
N PRO A 7 -11.60 8.44 14.10
CA PRO A 7 -11.76 6.99 14.10
C PRO A 7 -10.59 6.33 13.39
N VAL A 8 -10.19 5.18 13.89
CA VAL A 8 -9.16 4.38 13.26
C VAL A 8 -9.75 3.02 12.93
N VAL A 9 -9.73 2.68 11.64
CA VAL A 9 -10.12 1.35 11.18
C VAL A 9 -8.81 0.68 10.77
N PRO A 10 -8.36 -0.33 11.52
CA PRO A 10 -7.00 -0.86 11.31
C PRO A 10 -6.70 -1.27 9.87
N ALA A 11 -7.62 -1.96 9.21
CA ALA A 11 -7.36 -2.40 7.85
C ALA A 11 -7.20 -1.22 6.89
N VAL A 12 -8.07 -0.21 7.02
CA VAL A 12 -7.99 0.97 6.18
C VAL A 12 -6.70 1.74 6.45
N ASN A 13 -6.37 1.88 7.73
CA ASN A 13 -5.17 2.60 8.12
C ASN A 13 -3.92 1.92 7.55
N ARG A 14 -3.88 0.60 7.61
CA ARG A 14 -2.74 -0.15 7.06
C ARG A 14 -2.63 0.03 5.56
N ALA A 15 -3.75 -0.02 4.84
CA ALA A 15 -3.73 0.15 3.40
C ALA A 15 -3.23 1.53 3.02
N LEU A 16 -3.70 2.56 3.70
CA LEU A 16 -3.26 3.93 3.42
C LEU A 16 -1.78 4.10 3.73
N ASN A 17 -1.31 3.53 4.85
CA ASN A 17 0.10 3.60 5.20
C ASN A 17 0.97 2.95 4.14
N ILE A 18 0.52 1.83 3.60
CA ILE A 18 1.27 1.14 2.54
C ILE A 18 1.34 2.01 1.29
N LEU A 19 0.21 2.58 0.87
CA LEU A 19 0.22 3.45 -0.30
C LEU A 19 1.16 4.64 -0.10
N GLU A 20 1.12 5.25 1.07
CA GLU A 20 1.98 6.38 1.35
C GLU A 20 3.44 5.99 1.37
N PHE A 21 3.74 4.83 1.92
CA PHE A 21 5.11 4.33 1.95
C PHE A 21 5.64 4.12 0.52
N VAL A 22 4.84 3.46 -0.31
CA VAL A 22 5.24 3.22 -1.69
C VAL A 22 5.40 4.54 -2.46
N ALA A 23 4.50 5.48 -2.21
CA ALA A 23 4.54 6.77 -2.90
C ALA A 23 5.80 7.55 -2.59
N LYS A 24 6.31 7.43 -1.36
CA LYS A 24 7.50 8.18 -0.95
C LYS A 24 8.79 7.48 -1.35
N ALA A 25 8.72 6.21 -1.72
CA ALA A 25 9.92 5.47 -2.09
C ALA A 25 10.38 5.90 -3.47
N ARG A 26 11.70 5.93 -3.66
CA ARG A 26 12.26 6.32 -4.94
C ARG A 26 12.31 5.17 -5.92
N GLU A 27 12.19 3.96 -5.44
CA GLU A 27 12.26 2.75 -6.25
C GLU A 27 11.13 1.82 -5.84
N PRO A 28 10.77 0.88 -6.70
CA PRO A 28 9.77 -0.11 -6.30
C PRO A 28 10.19 -0.82 -5.02
N VAL A 29 9.22 -1.17 -4.19
CA VAL A 29 9.48 -1.76 -2.89
C VAL A 29 8.95 -3.17 -2.84
N SER A 30 9.65 -4.03 -2.09
CA SER A 30 9.21 -5.40 -1.90
C SER A 30 8.21 -5.48 -0.75
N ILE A 31 7.46 -6.57 -0.72
CA ILE A 31 6.53 -6.79 0.38
C ILE A 31 7.29 -6.89 1.71
N LYS A 32 8.49 -7.47 1.68
CA LYS A 32 9.28 -7.56 2.89
C LYS A 32 9.65 -6.16 3.42
N GLN A 33 10.03 -5.25 2.51
CA GLN A 33 10.32 -3.88 2.91
C GLN A 33 9.11 -3.20 3.51
N VAL A 34 7.95 -3.40 2.89
CA VAL A 34 6.71 -2.83 3.41
C VAL A 34 6.44 -3.36 4.81
N ALA A 35 6.54 -4.67 4.99
CA ALA A 35 6.26 -5.29 6.28
C ALA A 35 7.21 -4.78 7.36
N GLN A 36 8.49 -4.71 7.04
CA GLN A 36 9.47 -4.27 8.03
C GLN A 36 9.30 -2.80 8.38
N SER A 37 9.11 -1.97 7.37
CA SER A 37 9.03 -0.53 7.61
C SER A 37 7.77 -0.14 8.37
N LEU A 38 6.68 -0.85 8.15
CA LEU A 38 5.41 -0.52 8.78
C LEU A 38 5.09 -1.43 9.96
N GLU A 39 6.04 -2.31 10.30
CA GLU A 39 5.90 -3.21 11.45
C GLU A 39 4.66 -4.06 11.34
N LEU A 40 4.48 -4.67 10.17
CA LEU A 40 3.37 -5.57 9.90
C LEU A 40 3.89 -6.99 9.70
N PRO A 41 3.08 -7.99 10.06
CA PRO A 41 3.42 -9.36 9.68
C PRO A 41 3.50 -9.46 8.16
N ASN A 42 4.40 -10.31 7.66
CA ASN A 42 4.56 -10.47 6.22
C ASN A 42 3.26 -10.90 5.55
N THR A 43 2.49 -11.77 6.19
CA THR A 43 1.23 -12.22 5.60
C THR A 43 0.24 -11.09 5.47
N THR A 44 0.18 -10.21 6.47
CA THR A 44 -0.71 -9.05 6.41
C THR A 44 -0.30 -8.11 5.28
N ALA A 45 1.00 -7.79 5.21
CA ALA A 45 1.50 -6.90 4.16
C ALA A 45 1.23 -7.51 2.78
N PHE A 46 1.48 -8.82 2.63
CA PHE A 46 1.25 -9.49 1.36
C PHE A 46 -0.21 -9.37 0.92
N ARG A 47 -1.14 -9.64 1.84
CA ARG A 47 -2.55 -9.63 1.50
C ARG A 47 -3.02 -8.23 1.09
N ILE A 48 -2.57 -7.22 1.81
CA ILE A 48 -2.98 -5.86 1.48
C ILE A 48 -2.36 -5.42 0.15
N VAL A 49 -1.07 -5.70 -0.07
CA VAL A 49 -0.41 -5.33 -1.31
C VAL A 49 -1.11 -6.01 -2.49
N LYS A 50 -1.44 -7.30 -2.35
CA LYS A 50 -2.12 -8.01 -3.43
C LYS A 50 -3.50 -7.43 -3.69
N GLN A 51 -4.23 -7.09 -2.64
CA GLN A 51 -5.54 -6.48 -2.80
C GLN A 51 -5.43 -5.14 -3.54
N LEU A 52 -4.47 -4.33 -3.15
CA LEU A 52 -4.27 -3.04 -3.82
C LEU A 52 -3.85 -3.23 -5.27
N SER A 53 -3.04 -4.26 -5.54
CA SER A 53 -2.62 -4.56 -6.91
C SER A 53 -3.79 -4.98 -7.78
N ILE A 54 -4.66 -5.82 -7.25
CA ILE A 54 -5.82 -6.27 -8.00
C ILE A 54 -6.70 -5.08 -8.39
N ARG A 55 -6.79 -4.09 -7.51
CA ARG A 55 -7.58 -2.91 -7.77
C ARG A 55 -6.84 -1.85 -8.59
N GLY A 56 -5.57 -2.08 -8.92
CA GLY A 56 -4.82 -1.16 -9.75
C GLY A 56 -4.17 0.00 -9.01
N TYR A 57 -4.21 -0.01 -7.68
CA TYR A 57 -3.58 1.05 -6.90
C TYR A 57 -2.09 0.83 -6.70
N LEU A 58 -1.65 -0.41 -6.80
CA LEU A 58 -0.24 -0.76 -6.86
C LEU A 58 -0.03 -1.61 -8.10
N GLU A 59 1.19 -1.61 -8.62
CA GLU A 59 1.56 -2.45 -9.75
C GLU A 59 2.92 -3.06 -9.48
N GLU A 60 3.05 -4.33 -9.86
CA GLU A 60 4.34 -4.98 -9.73
C GLU A 60 5.27 -4.47 -10.82
N SER A 61 6.52 -4.19 -10.46
CA SER A 61 7.51 -3.69 -11.39
C SER A 61 7.94 -4.80 -12.34
N GLU A 62 8.02 -4.48 -13.64
CA GLU A 62 8.50 -5.46 -14.60
C GLU A 62 10.00 -5.68 -14.50
N SER A 63 10.73 -4.61 -14.17
CA SER A 63 12.18 -4.72 -14.08
C SER A 63 12.64 -5.27 -12.74
N GLN A 64 11.80 -5.22 -11.72
CA GLN A 64 12.14 -5.72 -10.39
C GLN A 64 11.00 -6.60 -9.89
N PRO A 65 10.96 -7.86 -10.33
CA PRO A 65 9.88 -8.77 -9.91
C PRO A 65 9.79 -8.86 -8.39
N GLY A 66 8.56 -8.88 -7.89
CA GLY A 66 8.34 -8.92 -6.46
C GLY A 66 8.35 -7.56 -5.80
N CYS A 67 8.60 -6.50 -6.55
CA CYS A 67 8.59 -5.14 -6.03
C CYS A 67 7.46 -4.35 -6.68
N TYR A 68 6.94 -3.36 -5.96
CA TYR A 68 5.73 -2.67 -6.34
C TYR A 68 5.92 -1.17 -6.36
N HIS A 69 5.19 -0.50 -7.25
CA HIS A 69 5.13 0.95 -7.32
C HIS A 69 3.66 1.36 -7.43
N LEU A 70 3.40 2.65 -7.41
CA LEU A 70 2.02 3.13 -7.49
C LEU A 70 1.42 2.80 -8.84
N GLY A 71 0.15 2.40 -8.83
CA GLY A 71 -0.55 2.02 -10.02
C GLY A 71 -1.35 3.16 -10.64
N LEU A 72 -1.78 2.94 -11.88
CA LEU A 72 -2.49 3.97 -12.63
C LEU A 72 -3.83 4.35 -12.03
N GLN A 73 -4.43 3.47 -11.25
CA GLN A 73 -5.74 3.77 -10.69
C GLN A 73 -5.71 5.01 -9.80
N LEU A 74 -4.56 5.30 -9.18
CA LEU A 74 -4.44 6.49 -8.36
C LEU A 74 -4.54 7.76 -9.19
N LEU A 75 -4.02 7.74 -10.42
CA LEU A 75 -4.18 8.88 -11.31
C LEU A 75 -5.63 9.09 -11.68
N THR A 76 -6.34 8.00 -11.91
CA THR A 76 -7.77 8.08 -12.22
C THR A 76 -8.52 8.75 -11.08
N LEU A 77 -8.22 8.38 -9.84
CA LEU A 77 -8.88 8.98 -8.70
C LEU A 77 -8.56 10.47 -8.59
N SER A 78 -7.31 10.84 -8.82
CA SER A 78 -6.90 12.23 -8.63
C SER A 78 -7.47 13.14 -9.71
N ASN A 79 -7.80 12.57 -10.89
CA ASN A 79 -8.39 13.34 -11.98
C ASN A 79 -9.91 13.31 -11.97
N GLY A 80 -10.47 12.47 -11.11
CA GLY A 80 -11.92 12.27 -11.05
C GLY A 80 -12.65 13.30 -10.24
#